data_4e15bb6b5078e85434926cfffce601eb
#
_entry.id   4e15bb6b5078e85434926cfffce601eb
#
_cell.length_a   1.000
_cell.length_b   1.000
_cell.length_c   1.000
_cell.angle_alpha   90.00
_cell.angle_beta   90.00
_cell.angle_gamma   90.00
#
_symmetry.space_group_name_H-M   'P 1'
#
loop_
_entity.id
_entity.type
_entity.pdbx_description
1 polymer ?
#
loop_
_entity_poly.entity_id
_entity_poly.type
_entity_poly.pdbx_seq_one_letter_code
_entity_poly.pdbx_strand_id
1 'polypeptide(L)' 'GKGIGKLLLQELIQLAKNEGYHTMIGAIDATNFDSIAFHKKFGFTECGIIKEAAFKFNKWLDLLFMQLIIK' A
#
# COMPACT_ATOMS: atom_id res chain seq x y z
N GLY A 1 10.87 10.81 -6.41
CA GLY A 1 10.21 11.87 -5.70
C GLY A 1 8.73 11.58 -5.49
N LYS A 2 8.09 12.47 -4.75
CA LYS A 2 6.67 12.28 -4.40
C LYS A 2 5.76 12.23 -5.63
N GLY A 3 6.06 13.04 -6.65
CA GLY A 3 5.26 13.05 -7.87
C GLY A 3 5.32 11.75 -8.64
N ILE A 4 6.51 11.15 -8.68
CA ILE A 4 6.69 9.88 -9.38
C ILE A 4 5.94 8.76 -8.66
N GLY A 5 6.02 8.71 -7.34
CA GLY A 5 5.29 7.71 -6.56
C GLY A 5 3.78 7.80 -6.75
N LYS A 6 3.26 9.02 -6.79
CA LYS A 6 1.84 9.27 -7.02
C LYS A 6 1.41 8.76 -8.40
N LEU A 7 2.19 9.08 -9.44
CA LEU A 7 1.88 8.64 -10.80
C LEU A 7 1.91 7.12 -10.91
N LEU A 8 2.92 6.48 -10.30
CA LEU A 8 3.03 5.03 -10.34
C LEU A 8 1.84 4.35 -9.69
N LEU A 9 1.41 4.84 -8.54
CA LEU A 9 0.26 4.25 -7.85
C LEU A 9 -1.02 4.46 -8.66
N GLN A 10 -1.22 5.64 -9.23
CA GLN A 10 -2.38 5.91 -10.07
C GLN A 10 -2.41 4.98 -11.28
N GLU A 11 -1.26 4.76 -11.92
CA GLU A 11 -1.17 3.86 -13.07
C GLU A 11 -1.46 2.42 -12.69
N LEU A 12 -0.96 1.97 -11.54
CA LEU A 12 -1.23 0.62 -11.07
C LEU A 12 -2.71 0.41 -10.79
N ILE A 13 -3.37 1.39 -10.18
CA ILE A 13 -4.80 1.31 -9.92
C ILE A 13 -5.58 1.27 -11.23
N GLN A 14 -5.21 2.11 -12.19
CA GLN A 14 -5.88 2.13 -13.49
C GLN A 14 -5.68 0.82 -14.24
N LEU A 15 -4.46 0.28 -14.19
CA LEU A 15 -4.16 -1.01 -14.79
C LEU A 15 -5.00 -2.12 -14.16
N ALA A 16 -5.10 -2.12 -12.85
CA ALA A 16 -5.90 -3.11 -12.13
C ALA A 16 -7.37 -3.03 -12.54
N LYS A 17 -7.90 -1.81 -12.71
CA LYS A 17 -9.27 -1.63 -13.20
C LYS A 17 -9.44 -2.20 -14.61
N ASN A 18 -8.49 -1.90 -15.49
CA ASN A 18 -8.55 -2.36 -16.89
C ASN A 18 -8.45 -3.89 -16.97
N GLU A 19 -7.71 -4.51 -16.06
CA GLU A 19 -7.53 -5.96 -16.02
C GLU A 19 -8.66 -6.68 -15.31
N GLY A 20 -9.60 -5.94 -14.74
CA GLY A 20 -10.75 -6.54 -14.07
C GLY A 20 -10.50 -7.02 -12.64
N TYR A 21 -9.44 -6.56 -12.00
CA TYR A 21 -9.20 -6.91 -10.60
C TYR A 21 -10.21 -6.23 -9.68
N HIS A 22 -10.63 -6.96 -8.66
CA HIS A 22 -11.61 -6.49 -7.72
C HIS A 22 -11.00 -5.67 -6.58
N THR A 23 -9.80 -6.04 -6.16
CA THR A 23 -9.18 -5.43 -4.98
C THR A 23 -7.67 -5.35 -5.15
N MET A 24 -7.05 -4.40 -4.46
CA MET A 24 -5.60 -4.23 -4.43
C MET A 24 -5.16 -4.18 -2.97
N ILE A 25 -4.11 -4.93 -2.67
CA ILE A 25 -3.56 -5.01 -1.31
C ILE A 25 -2.16 -4.42 -1.32
N GLY A 26 -1.88 -3.54 -0.37
CA GLY A 26 -0.53 -3.00 -0.15
C GLY A 26 -0.02 -3.41 1.21
N ALA A 27 1.26 -3.76 1.29
CA ALA A 27 1.93 -4.06 2.55
C ALA A 27 2.95 -2.96 2.81
N ILE A 28 2.81 -2.26 3.93
CA ILE A 28 3.59 -1.05 4.22
C ILE A 28 4.22 -1.20 5.60
N ASP A 29 5.48 -0.76 5.74
CA ASP A 29 6.13 -0.69 7.04
C ASP A 29 5.21 0.10 7.98
N ALA A 30 4.82 -0.51 9.10
CA ALA A 30 3.85 0.07 10.01
C ALA A 30 4.33 1.38 10.65
N THR A 31 5.64 1.67 10.58
CA THR A 31 6.19 2.92 11.08
C THR A 31 6.34 3.98 9.99
N ASN A 32 6.05 3.65 8.75
CA ASN A 32 6.16 4.60 7.64
C ASN A 32 4.85 5.37 7.49
N PHE A 33 4.65 6.34 8.36
CA PHE A 33 3.40 7.09 8.42
C PHE A 33 3.13 7.90 7.14
N ASP A 34 4.18 8.36 6.47
CA ASP A 34 4.03 9.10 5.21
C ASP A 34 3.43 8.20 4.12
N SER A 35 3.93 6.98 4.01
CA SER A 35 3.44 6.02 3.03
C SER A 35 1.99 5.61 3.34
N ILE A 36 1.68 5.42 4.62
CA ILE A 36 0.32 5.08 5.05
C ILE A 36 -0.65 6.20 4.67
N ALA A 37 -0.28 7.45 4.97
CA ALA A 37 -1.11 8.60 4.63
C ALA A 37 -1.28 8.73 3.11
N PHE A 38 -0.22 8.47 2.36
CA PHE A 38 -0.24 8.50 0.90
C PHE A 38 -1.26 7.49 0.35
N HIS A 39 -1.23 6.26 0.85
CA HIS A 39 -2.18 5.24 0.41
C HIS A 39 -3.62 5.59 0.79
N LYS A 40 -3.83 6.18 1.97
CA LYS A 40 -5.16 6.61 2.38
C LYS A 40 -5.75 7.66 1.42
N LYS A 41 -4.90 8.52 0.86
CA LYS A 41 -5.36 9.52 -0.11
C LYS A 41 -5.95 8.87 -1.37
N PHE A 42 -5.51 7.67 -1.71
CA PHE A 42 -6.02 6.95 -2.87
C PHE A 42 -7.18 6.03 -2.52
N GLY A 43 -7.67 6.09 -1.29
CA GLY A 43 -8.83 5.32 -0.90
C GLY A 43 -8.54 4.00 -0.22
N PHE A 44 -7.27 3.71 0.04
CA PHE A 44 -6.91 2.50 0.78
C PHE A 44 -7.36 2.62 2.24
N THR A 45 -7.82 1.50 2.79
CA THR A 45 -8.18 1.41 4.20
C THR A 45 -7.26 0.43 4.91
N GLU A 46 -7.06 0.64 6.21
CA GLU A 46 -6.22 -0.25 7.01
C GLU A 46 -6.96 -1.55 7.31
N CYS A 47 -6.27 -2.67 7.10
CA CYS A 47 -6.86 -4.00 7.36
C CYS A 47 -6.30 -4.64 8.62
N GLY A 48 -5.03 -4.40 8.92
CA GLY A 48 -4.41 -4.97 10.10
C GLY A 48 -2.91 -5.01 10.00
N ILE A 49 -2.25 -5.33 11.12
CA ILE A 49 -0.80 -5.37 11.21
C ILE A 49 -0.36 -6.81 11.48
N ILE A 50 0.62 -7.26 10.70
CA ILE A 50 1.29 -8.55 10.94
C ILE A 50 2.67 -8.20 11.49
N LYS A 51 2.93 -8.65 12.72
CA LYS A 51 4.18 -8.32 13.38
C LYS A 51 5.32 -9.18 12.85
N GLU A 52 6.50 -8.56 12.78
CA GLU A 52 7.72 -9.23 12.36
C GLU A 52 7.54 -9.99 11.05
N ALA A 53 6.88 -9.34 10.09
CA ALA A 53 6.52 -9.96 8.82
C ALA A 53 7.59 -9.79 7.75
N ALA A 54 8.53 -8.87 7.93
CA ALA A 54 9.60 -8.63 6.97
C ALA A 54 10.91 -8.33 7.70
N PHE A 55 12.03 -8.70 7.08
CA PHE A 55 13.35 -8.42 7.64
C PHE A 55 14.09 -7.48 6.70
N LYS A 56 14.37 -6.26 7.17
CA LYS A 56 15.11 -5.26 6.41
C LYS A 56 15.93 -4.40 7.35
N PHE A 57 17.02 -3.85 6.82
CA PHE A 57 17.88 -2.95 7.59
C PHE A 57 18.33 -3.60 8.90
N ASN A 58 18.61 -4.89 8.85
CA ASN A 58 19.09 -5.69 9.97
C ASN A 58 18.10 -5.72 11.15
N LYS A 59 16.80 -5.62 10.86
CA LYS A 59 15.77 -5.72 11.89
C LYS A 59 14.46 -6.27 11.31
N TRP A 60 13.62 -6.77 12.20
CA TRP A 60 12.28 -7.22 11.84
C TRP A 60 11.33 -6.03 11.80
N LEU A 61 10.48 -6.00 10.78
CA LEU A 61 9.51 -4.94 10.58
C LEU A 61 8.09 -5.47 10.70
N ASP A 62 7.23 -4.68 11.33
CA ASP A 62 5.80 -4.94 11.32
C ASP A 62 5.23 -4.37 10.02
N LEU A 63 4.32 -5.10 9.39
CA LEU A 63 3.70 -4.64 8.15
C LEU A 63 2.23 -4.33 8.38
N LEU A 64 1.83 -3.14 7.97
CA LEU A 64 0.42 -2.75 7.91
C LEU A 64 -0.11 -3.11 6.53
N PHE A 65 -1.16 -3.91 6.49
CA PHE A 65 -1.83 -4.26 5.26
C PHE A 65 -2.98 -3.30 5.00
N MET A 66 -3.03 -2.77 3.79
CA MET A 66 -4.06 -1.82 3.38
C MET A 66 -4.75 -2.35 2.13
N GLN A 67 -6.01 -2.00 1.98
CA GLN A 67 -6.82 -2.53 0.89
C GLN A 67 -7.57 -1.41 0.17
N LEU A 68 -7.58 -1.50 -1.15
CA LEU A 68 -8.42 -0.67 -2.00
C LEU A 68 -9.38 -1.58 -2.75
N ILE A 69 -10.67 -1.32 -2.60
CA ILE A 69 -11.69 -2.04 -3.39
C ILE A 69 -11.81 -1.32 -4.73
N ILE A 70 -11.47 -2.01 -5.79
CA ILE A 70 -11.46 -1.43 -7.14
C ILE A 70 -12.78 -1.64 -7.85
N LYS A 71 -13.34 -2.79 -7.64
CA LYS A 71 -14.53 -3.34 -8.30
C LYS A 71 -14.20 -3.99 -9.65
#